data_1805575957187efd0bbb8942ece888c3
#
_entry.id   1805575957187efd0bbb8942ece888c3
#
_cell.length_a   1.000
_cell.length_b   1.000
_cell.length_c   1.000
_cell.angle_alpha   90.00
_cell.angle_beta   90.00
_cell.angle_gamma   90.00
#
_symmetry.space_group_name_H-M   'P 1'
#
loop_
_entity.id
_entity.type
_entity.pdbx_description
1 polymer ?
#
loop_
_entity_poly.entity_id
_entity_poly.type
_entity_poly.pdbx_seq_one_letter_code
_entity_poly.pdbx_strand_id
1 'polypeptide(L)'
;RNHTQLRYLINPLNTVYALGNIATKPLRMDTRTILPVGRDAQLGASYAGQSKPPLLVLVLGETGRAGNFGINGYERDTTPLLAARPDLISAGNAWACGTSTAASVPCMFSHLGRNGYEARRANFEGLMDVLQHAGLAVLWVDNQSGCKGTCDRIPNANTSAQKDPELCPTGSDCLDNIMLKGLDQRLADLPAEQRQRGTVVVLHQMGSHGPAYSKRSAPERKKFLPECTSNALQECDRQQVVNAYDNSIVETDDFLDSVLNWLGKQSNQAQPAMIYVADHGESLGENNIYLHGLPYSIAPDVQKHVPWITWLSPAMQSRTGTATPCLQKELAQQRITHDNYFHSVLGLMDVKTGAYQPELDIFSACRKTVAAKQAAPAPAKS
;
A
#
# COMPACT_ATOMS: atom_id res chain seq x y z
N ARG A 1 0.46 -36.38 6.08
CA ARG A 1 1.77 -36.85 5.52
C ARG A 1 2.43 -35.62 4.90
N ASN A 2 3.55 -35.20 5.51
CA ASN A 2 4.24 -33.94 5.27
C ASN A 2 4.80 -33.80 3.85
N HIS A 3 4.02 -33.23 2.92
CA HIS A 3 4.54 -32.88 1.59
C HIS A 3 5.29 -31.53 1.58
N THR A 4 5.16 -30.69 2.59
CA THR A 4 5.90 -29.41 2.72
C THR A 4 7.40 -29.63 2.99
N GLN A 5 7.77 -30.70 3.70
CA GLN A 5 9.18 -31.04 3.87
C GLN A 5 9.82 -31.63 2.61
N LEU A 6 9.02 -32.22 1.70
CA LEU A 6 9.53 -32.69 0.41
C LEU A 6 10.09 -31.54 -0.45
N ARG A 7 9.56 -30.31 -0.31
CA ARG A 7 10.08 -29.12 -1.01
C ARG A 7 11.52 -28.78 -0.60
N TYR A 8 11.88 -29.08 0.67
CA TYR A 8 13.26 -28.92 1.18
C TYR A 8 14.10 -30.19 1.04
N LEU A 9 13.47 -31.37 0.88
CA LEU A 9 14.13 -32.67 0.73
C LEU A 9 14.43 -33.04 -0.74
N ILE A 10 13.80 -32.37 -1.72
CA ILE A 10 14.21 -32.50 -3.13
C ILE A 10 15.39 -31.53 -3.37
N ASN A 11 16.42 -31.71 -2.59
CA ASN A 11 17.56 -30.82 -2.51
C ASN A 11 18.45 -30.77 -3.79
N PRO A 12 18.54 -31.68 -4.74
CA PRO A 12 19.24 -31.35 -5.96
C PRO A 12 18.43 -30.47 -6.91
N LEU A 13 17.10 -30.56 -6.97
CA LEU A 13 16.28 -29.76 -7.87
C LEU A 13 16.18 -28.29 -7.45
N ASN A 14 16.05 -27.99 -6.16
CA ASN A 14 16.08 -26.61 -5.66
C ASN A 14 17.47 -25.97 -5.83
N THR A 15 18.53 -26.74 -5.62
CA THR A 15 19.92 -26.28 -5.82
C THR A 15 20.22 -26.10 -7.30
N VAL A 16 19.79 -27.02 -8.16
CA VAL A 16 19.93 -26.90 -9.62
C VAL A 16 19.08 -25.75 -10.17
N TYR A 17 17.86 -25.57 -9.67
CA TYR A 17 17.00 -24.42 -10.02
C TYR A 17 17.60 -23.10 -9.53
N ALA A 18 18.12 -23.04 -8.30
CA ALA A 18 18.79 -21.86 -7.78
C ALA A 18 20.08 -21.56 -8.54
N LEU A 19 20.88 -22.57 -8.84
CA LEU A 19 22.09 -22.46 -9.67
C LEU A 19 21.74 -22.08 -11.12
N GLY A 20 20.70 -22.69 -11.70
CA GLY A 20 20.18 -22.33 -13.01
C GLY A 20 19.69 -20.88 -13.07
N ASN A 21 18.96 -20.42 -12.05
CA ASN A 21 18.54 -19.02 -11.92
C ASN A 21 19.72 -18.07 -11.69
N ILE A 22 20.76 -18.48 -10.96
CA ILE A 22 21.98 -17.68 -10.79
C ILE A 22 22.78 -17.64 -12.10
N ALA A 23 22.87 -18.76 -12.83
CA ALA A 23 23.59 -18.86 -14.10
C ALA A 23 22.86 -18.18 -15.27
N THR A 24 21.51 -18.14 -15.22
CA THR A 24 20.67 -17.51 -16.26
C THR A 24 20.26 -16.07 -15.92
N LYS A 25 20.39 -15.63 -14.65
CA LYS A 25 20.37 -14.18 -14.38
C LYS A 25 21.50 -13.54 -15.18
N PRO A 26 21.18 -12.61 -16.10
CA PRO A 26 22.24 -11.95 -16.85
C PRO A 26 23.25 -11.37 -15.86
N LEU A 27 24.49 -11.78 -15.95
CA LEU A 27 25.67 -11.36 -15.17
C LEU A 27 25.94 -9.83 -15.21
N ARG A 28 24.95 -9.02 -15.55
CA ARG A 28 25.08 -7.61 -15.91
C ARG A 28 24.08 -6.67 -15.22
N MET A 29 23.37 -7.11 -14.20
CA MET A 29 22.61 -6.15 -13.40
C MET A 29 23.57 -5.54 -12.37
N ASP A 30 23.99 -4.29 -12.59
CA ASP A 30 24.65 -3.51 -11.54
C ASP A 30 23.60 -3.19 -10.47
N THR A 31 23.59 -4.01 -9.41
CA THR A 31 22.68 -3.82 -8.27
C THR A 31 23.16 -2.72 -7.32
N ARG A 32 24.36 -2.16 -7.52
CA ARG A 32 24.95 -1.15 -6.64
C ARG A 32 24.58 0.26 -7.06
N THR A 33 24.41 0.48 -8.36
CA THR A 33 24.04 1.80 -8.88
C THR A 33 22.53 1.93 -8.97
N ILE A 34 21.99 2.97 -8.35
CA ILE A 34 20.58 3.34 -8.43
C ILE A 34 20.48 4.54 -9.37
N LEU A 35 19.80 4.36 -10.49
CA LEU A 35 19.60 5.41 -11.47
C LEU A 35 18.52 6.39 -10.99
N PRO A 36 18.71 7.69 -11.18
CA PRO A 36 17.77 8.70 -10.75
C PRO A 36 16.47 8.64 -11.57
N VAL A 37 15.34 8.97 -10.89
CA VAL A 37 14.01 9.10 -11.50
C VAL A 37 13.37 10.38 -10.99
N GLY A 38 12.73 11.14 -11.89
CA GLY A 38 11.98 12.33 -11.51
C GLY A 38 12.82 13.46 -10.94
N ARG A 39 14.09 13.62 -11.38
CA ARG A 39 14.90 14.79 -11.02
C ARG A 39 14.34 16.09 -11.57
N ASP A 40 13.48 16.01 -12.57
CA ASP A 40 12.68 17.07 -13.17
C ASP A 40 11.37 17.34 -12.43
N ALA A 41 11.10 16.64 -11.31
CA ALA A 41 9.84 16.72 -10.61
C ALA A 41 9.56 18.12 -10.06
N GLN A 42 8.38 18.63 -10.32
CA GLN A 42 7.89 19.94 -9.89
C GLN A 42 6.46 19.84 -9.38
N LEU A 43 6.14 20.72 -8.44
CA LEU A 43 4.77 20.86 -7.94
C LEU A 43 3.90 21.58 -8.97
N GLY A 44 2.69 21.05 -9.19
CA GLY A 44 1.74 21.60 -10.15
C GLY A 44 0.98 22.81 -9.64
N ALA A 45 0.00 23.25 -10.44
CA ALA A 45 -0.75 24.48 -10.21
C ALA A 45 -1.58 24.48 -8.91
N SER A 46 -1.96 23.31 -8.39
CA SER A 46 -2.74 23.21 -7.15
C SER A 46 -2.00 23.72 -5.90
N TYR A 47 -0.69 23.94 -6.00
CA TYR A 47 0.13 24.47 -4.92
C TYR A 47 0.17 26.01 -4.90
N ALA A 48 -0.21 26.64 -6.00
CA ALA A 48 -0.25 28.11 -6.07
C ALA A 48 -1.38 28.67 -5.17
N GLY A 49 -1.00 29.47 -4.18
CA GLY A 49 -1.96 30.11 -3.27
C GLY A 49 -2.72 29.13 -2.35
N GLN A 50 -2.18 27.93 -2.12
CA GLN A 50 -2.81 26.98 -1.19
C GLN A 50 -2.92 27.54 0.23
N SER A 51 -4.09 27.39 0.85
CA SER A 51 -4.33 27.80 2.23
C SER A 51 -3.88 26.74 3.23
N LYS A 52 -3.91 25.47 2.83
CA LYS A 52 -3.50 24.30 3.61
C LYS A 52 -2.73 23.34 2.72
N PRO A 53 -1.64 22.70 3.23
CA PRO A 53 -0.90 21.72 2.48
C PRO A 53 -1.67 20.39 2.34
N PRO A 54 -1.47 19.61 1.28
CA PRO A 54 -1.96 18.23 1.20
C PRO A 54 -1.22 17.33 2.19
N LEU A 55 -1.94 16.37 2.77
CA LEU A 55 -1.41 15.31 3.62
C LEU A 55 -1.92 13.97 3.09
N LEU A 56 -1.05 13.20 2.47
CA LEU A 56 -1.39 11.89 1.94
C LEU A 56 -0.80 10.79 2.82
N VAL A 57 -1.65 9.91 3.33
CA VAL A 57 -1.23 8.66 3.99
C VAL A 57 -1.36 7.52 3.00
N LEU A 58 -0.26 6.85 2.75
CA LEU A 58 -0.16 5.62 1.98
C LEU A 58 -0.06 4.45 2.96
N VAL A 59 -1.14 3.73 3.18
CA VAL A 59 -1.09 2.52 4.00
C VAL A 59 -0.74 1.36 3.10
N LEU A 60 0.46 0.82 3.30
CA LEU A 60 0.92 -0.38 2.62
C LEU A 60 0.52 -1.61 3.45
N GLY A 61 -0.53 -2.28 3.00
CA GLY A 61 -1.02 -3.50 3.64
C GLY A 61 -0.13 -4.70 3.35
N GLU A 62 0.01 -5.57 4.32
CA GLU A 62 0.77 -6.82 4.20
C GLU A 62 -0.21 -8.00 4.08
N THR A 63 -0.04 -8.81 3.04
CA THR A 63 -0.72 -10.10 2.87
C THR A 63 -2.26 -9.97 2.85
N GLY A 64 -2.82 -8.90 2.28
CA GLY A 64 -4.26 -8.64 2.21
C GLY A 64 -4.94 -9.31 1.01
N ARG A 65 -5.91 -10.20 1.23
CA ARG A 65 -6.75 -10.80 0.17
C ARG A 65 -7.99 -9.94 -0.06
N ALA A 66 -8.21 -9.44 -1.26
CA ALA A 66 -9.41 -8.66 -1.58
C ALA A 66 -10.70 -9.40 -1.23
N GLY A 67 -10.75 -10.70 -1.49
CA GLY A 67 -11.93 -11.54 -1.25
C GLY A 67 -12.27 -11.80 0.22
N ASN A 68 -11.42 -11.40 1.17
CA ASN A 68 -11.70 -11.51 2.61
C ASN A 68 -12.06 -10.17 3.25
N PHE A 69 -12.22 -9.10 2.47
CA PHE A 69 -12.68 -7.79 2.95
C PHE A 69 -14.19 -7.67 2.78
N GLY A 70 -14.93 -7.46 3.88
CA GLY A 70 -16.38 -7.28 3.86
C GLY A 70 -16.83 -6.11 2.96
N ILE A 71 -16.06 -5.01 2.92
CA ILE A 71 -16.32 -3.86 2.03
C ILE A 71 -16.25 -4.24 0.53
N ASN A 72 -15.61 -5.35 0.18
CA ASN A 72 -15.54 -5.90 -1.17
C ASN A 72 -16.62 -6.98 -1.44
N GLY A 73 -17.56 -7.18 -0.53
CA GLY A 73 -18.63 -8.15 -0.67
C GLY A 73 -18.34 -9.54 -0.12
N TYR A 74 -17.32 -9.68 0.74
CA TYR A 74 -17.11 -10.92 1.48
C TYR A 74 -18.30 -11.20 2.40
N GLU A 75 -18.72 -12.46 2.49
CA GLU A 75 -19.91 -12.85 3.25
C GLU A 75 -19.77 -12.65 4.78
N ARG A 76 -18.53 -12.59 5.28
CA ARG A 76 -18.23 -12.39 6.70
C ARG A 76 -17.93 -10.92 6.98
N ASP A 77 -18.40 -10.44 8.12
CA ASP A 77 -18.25 -9.06 8.56
C ASP A 77 -16.82 -8.81 9.12
N THR A 78 -15.85 -8.74 8.22
CA THR A 78 -14.43 -8.53 8.53
C THR A 78 -14.02 -7.05 8.52
N THR A 79 -14.79 -6.17 7.87
CA THR A 79 -14.48 -4.74 7.77
C THR A 79 -15.68 -3.84 8.08
N PRO A 80 -16.33 -4.00 9.29
CA PRO A 80 -17.53 -3.23 9.63
C PRO A 80 -17.29 -1.73 9.78
N LEU A 81 -16.11 -1.33 10.28
CA LEU A 81 -15.79 0.08 10.49
C LEU A 81 -15.60 0.81 9.15
N LEU A 82 -14.91 0.18 8.20
CA LEU A 82 -14.77 0.72 6.85
C LEU A 82 -16.11 0.72 6.10
N ALA A 83 -16.92 -0.32 6.24
CA ALA A 83 -18.23 -0.41 5.61
C ALA A 83 -19.21 0.68 6.10
N ALA A 84 -19.04 1.15 7.33
CA ALA A 84 -19.83 2.25 7.91
C ALA A 84 -19.45 3.65 7.35
N ARG A 85 -18.39 3.75 6.54
CA ARG A 85 -17.91 5.02 5.96
C ARG A 85 -18.34 5.17 4.49
N PRO A 86 -19.38 5.95 4.17
CA PRO A 86 -19.93 6.06 2.81
C PRO A 86 -19.02 6.83 1.85
N ASP A 87 -18.03 7.55 2.35
CA ASP A 87 -17.05 8.34 1.59
C ASP A 87 -15.80 7.54 1.21
N LEU A 88 -15.71 6.26 1.60
CA LEU A 88 -14.67 5.36 1.13
C LEU A 88 -14.95 4.85 -0.28
N ILE A 89 -13.87 4.64 -1.02
CA ILE A 89 -13.89 4.07 -2.35
C ILE A 89 -13.07 2.78 -2.30
N SER A 90 -13.71 1.63 -2.52
CA SER A 90 -13.02 0.35 -2.65
C SER A 90 -13.03 -0.10 -4.10
N ALA A 91 -11.83 -0.34 -4.66
CA ALA A 91 -11.68 -0.95 -5.96
C ALA A 91 -11.65 -2.47 -5.80
N GLY A 92 -12.75 -3.13 -6.16
CA GLY A 92 -12.91 -4.58 -5.97
C GLY A 92 -12.08 -5.44 -6.93
N ASN A 93 -11.37 -4.86 -7.92
CA ASN A 93 -10.63 -5.58 -8.95
C ASN A 93 -9.19 -5.05 -9.08
N ALA A 94 -8.44 -5.10 -7.96
CA ALA A 94 -7.06 -4.65 -7.90
C ALA A 94 -6.07 -5.83 -7.81
N TRP A 95 -4.91 -5.72 -8.49
CA TRP A 95 -3.97 -6.82 -8.67
C TRP A 95 -2.54 -6.42 -8.33
N ALA A 96 -1.90 -7.27 -7.55
CA ALA A 96 -0.53 -7.07 -7.08
C ALA A 96 0.51 -7.25 -8.21
N CYS A 97 1.64 -6.59 -8.04
CA CYS A 97 2.81 -6.73 -8.91
C CYS A 97 3.56 -8.06 -8.69
N GLY A 98 3.54 -8.56 -7.46
CA GLY A 98 4.20 -9.79 -7.04
C GLY A 98 3.33 -10.62 -6.12
N THR A 99 3.88 -11.71 -5.63
CA THR A 99 3.26 -12.65 -4.69
C THR A 99 3.99 -12.71 -3.36
N SER A 100 4.87 -11.74 -3.10
CA SER A 100 5.61 -11.58 -1.84
C SER A 100 6.02 -10.14 -1.68
N THR A 101 6.21 -9.69 -0.44
CA THR A 101 6.63 -8.31 -0.09
C THR A 101 7.90 -7.90 -0.83
N ALA A 102 8.91 -8.80 -0.87
CA ALA A 102 10.17 -8.53 -1.56
C ALA A 102 10.04 -8.31 -3.07
N ALA A 103 9.02 -8.90 -3.71
CA ALA A 103 8.73 -8.72 -5.12
C ALA A 103 7.81 -7.52 -5.37
N SER A 104 6.74 -7.41 -4.56
CA SER A 104 5.66 -6.44 -4.78
C SER A 104 6.03 -5.02 -4.39
N VAL A 105 6.61 -4.81 -3.21
CA VAL A 105 6.84 -3.46 -2.68
C VAL A 105 7.77 -2.64 -3.58
N PRO A 106 8.97 -3.11 -3.96
CA PRO A 106 9.80 -2.32 -4.86
C PRO A 106 9.20 -2.13 -6.26
N CYS A 107 8.36 -3.06 -6.70
CA CYS A 107 7.69 -2.99 -7.99
C CYS A 107 6.57 -1.93 -7.99
N MET A 108 5.68 -1.91 -6.98
CA MET A 108 4.57 -0.96 -6.94
C MET A 108 5.02 0.48 -6.72
N PHE A 109 6.19 0.69 -6.11
CA PHE A 109 6.80 2.02 -5.96
C PHE A 109 7.67 2.42 -7.16
N SER A 110 7.78 1.57 -8.19
CA SER A 110 8.53 1.84 -9.42
C SER A 110 7.66 2.47 -10.51
N HIS A 111 8.25 3.32 -11.33
CA HIS A 111 7.62 3.90 -12.53
C HIS A 111 7.49 2.92 -13.70
N LEU A 112 8.10 1.73 -13.61
CA LEU A 112 8.24 0.79 -14.72
C LEU A 112 7.03 -0.10 -14.95
N GLY A 113 6.12 -0.19 -13.96
CA GLY A 113 5.12 -1.24 -13.93
C GLY A 113 5.74 -2.64 -13.84
N ARG A 114 4.92 -3.68 -13.69
CA ARG A 114 5.38 -5.04 -13.44
C ARG A 114 6.32 -5.56 -14.52
N ASN A 115 5.91 -5.48 -15.78
CA ASN A 115 6.68 -6.05 -16.89
C ASN A 115 8.05 -5.35 -17.06
N GLY A 116 8.07 -4.03 -16.98
CA GLY A 116 9.29 -3.25 -17.04
C GLY A 116 10.19 -3.49 -15.83
N TYR A 117 9.59 -3.63 -14.64
CA TYR A 117 10.32 -3.93 -13.42
C TYR A 117 10.99 -5.31 -13.45
N GLU A 118 10.30 -6.35 -13.92
CA GLU A 118 10.86 -7.69 -14.09
C GLU A 118 11.98 -7.74 -15.13
N ALA A 119 11.85 -6.97 -16.22
CA ALA A 119 12.81 -6.92 -17.31
C ALA A 119 13.97 -5.94 -17.09
N ARG A 120 13.98 -5.17 -16.00
CA ARG A 120 14.96 -4.13 -15.75
C ARG A 120 16.39 -4.67 -15.64
N ARG A 121 17.34 -3.88 -16.13
CA ARG A 121 18.77 -4.19 -16.08
C ARG A 121 19.55 -3.29 -15.10
N ALA A 122 18.87 -2.35 -14.45
CA ALA A 122 19.41 -1.46 -13.43
C ALA A 122 18.38 -1.27 -12.32
N ASN A 123 18.83 -0.79 -11.17
CA ASN A 123 17.93 -0.31 -10.13
C ASN A 123 17.66 1.18 -10.35
N PHE A 124 16.49 1.62 -9.92
CA PHE A 124 16.01 2.99 -10.09
C PHE A 124 15.53 3.56 -8.76
N GLU A 125 15.60 4.88 -8.61
CA GLU A 125 14.85 5.60 -7.59
C GLU A 125 13.35 5.30 -7.72
N GLY A 126 12.61 5.36 -6.61
CA GLY A 126 11.18 5.04 -6.55
C GLY A 126 10.31 6.26 -6.29
N LEU A 127 9.02 5.99 -6.10
CA LEU A 127 7.99 7.00 -5.86
C LEU A 127 8.37 8.02 -4.78
N MET A 128 8.88 7.53 -3.63
CA MET A 128 9.19 8.40 -2.50
C MET A 128 10.37 9.34 -2.78
N ASP A 129 11.35 8.89 -3.57
CA ASP A 129 12.44 9.73 -4.05
C ASP A 129 11.90 10.85 -4.95
N VAL A 130 11.00 10.52 -5.89
CA VAL A 130 10.38 11.49 -6.81
C VAL A 130 9.57 12.55 -6.06
N LEU A 131 8.80 12.15 -5.06
CA LEU A 131 8.05 13.08 -4.20
C LEU A 131 8.98 14.01 -3.44
N GLN A 132 10.11 13.49 -2.94
CA GLN A 132 11.14 14.29 -2.28
C GLN A 132 11.84 15.26 -3.25
N HIS A 133 12.12 14.84 -4.50
CA HIS A 133 12.69 15.72 -5.54
C HIS A 133 11.73 16.88 -5.87
N ALA A 134 10.41 16.64 -5.85
CA ALA A 134 9.41 17.69 -6.00
C ALA A 134 9.36 18.68 -4.81
N GLY A 135 10.08 18.39 -3.73
CA GLY A 135 10.16 19.23 -2.53
C GLY A 135 9.08 18.99 -1.49
N LEU A 136 8.39 17.84 -1.56
CA LEU A 136 7.44 17.41 -0.52
C LEU A 136 8.17 16.79 0.68
N ALA A 137 7.59 16.91 1.86
CA ALA A 137 8.02 16.14 3.02
C ALA A 137 7.59 14.68 2.83
N VAL A 138 8.51 13.74 3.05
CA VAL A 138 8.22 12.31 2.92
C VAL A 138 8.69 11.58 4.18
N LEU A 139 7.96 10.54 4.58
CA LEU A 139 8.29 9.70 5.72
C LEU A 139 7.84 8.26 5.45
N TRP A 140 8.64 7.28 5.85
CA TRP A 140 8.25 5.88 5.89
C TRP A 140 8.25 5.41 7.35
N VAL A 141 7.11 4.88 7.82
CA VAL A 141 6.98 4.25 9.14
C VAL A 141 6.75 2.75 8.93
N ASP A 142 7.66 1.94 9.45
CA ASP A 142 7.69 0.50 9.20
C ASP A 142 7.36 -0.29 10.47
N ASN A 143 6.33 -1.12 10.41
CA ASN A 143 6.00 -2.11 11.43
C ASN A 143 6.28 -3.55 10.95
N GLN A 144 6.79 -3.68 9.72
CA GLN A 144 7.15 -4.94 9.09
C GLN A 144 8.68 -5.19 9.17
N SER A 145 9.24 -6.04 8.36
CA SER A 145 10.66 -6.38 8.32
C SER A 145 11.49 -5.49 7.38
N GLY A 146 11.16 -4.20 7.28
CA GLY A 146 11.85 -3.22 6.47
C GLY A 146 11.23 -2.99 5.08
N CYS A 147 11.57 -1.88 4.46
CA CYS A 147 10.96 -1.34 3.23
C CYS A 147 11.49 -1.92 1.90
N LYS A 148 12.28 -2.97 1.95
CA LYS A 148 12.85 -3.65 0.77
C LYS A 148 13.61 -2.71 -0.19
N GLY A 149 14.33 -1.74 0.37
CA GLY A 149 15.12 -0.76 -0.37
C GLY A 149 14.35 0.50 -0.82
N THR A 150 13.04 0.54 -0.63
CA THR A 150 12.18 1.62 -1.12
C THR A 150 12.32 2.90 -0.30
N CYS A 151 12.68 2.80 0.99
CA CYS A 151 12.82 3.94 1.90
C CYS A 151 14.27 4.28 2.29
N ASP A 152 15.27 3.61 1.72
CA ASP A 152 16.68 3.75 2.16
C ASP A 152 17.24 5.17 1.98
N ARG A 153 16.63 5.99 1.11
CA ARG A 153 17.09 7.34 0.75
C ARG A 153 16.21 8.46 1.29
N ILE A 154 15.20 8.11 2.09
CA ILE A 154 14.25 9.06 2.67
C ILE A 154 14.19 8.91 4.20
N PRO A 155 13.67 9.90 4.93
CA PRO A 155 13.38 9.76 6.36
C PRO A 155 12.49 8.54 6.62
N ASN A 156 12.93 7.68 7.55
CA ASN A 156 12.18 6.48 7.90
C ASN A 156 12.31 6.18 9.41
N ALA A 157 11.33 5.44 9.93
CA ALA A 157 11.30 5.00 11.32
C ALA A 157 10.77 3.56 11.39
N ASN A 158 11.35 2.73 12.26
CA ASN A 158 10.88 1.37 12.52
C ASN A 158 10.17 1.32 13.88
N THR A 159 8.98 0.75 13.92
CA THR A 159 8.15 0.60 15.14
C THR A 159 8.10 -0.83 15.65
N SER A 160 8.53 -1.81 14.88
CA SER A 160 8.45 -3.24 15.24
C SER A 160 9.22 -3.63 16.49
N ALA A 161 10.23 -2.81 16.89
CA ALA A 161 11.02 -3.02 18.10
C ALA A 161 10.55 -2.18 19.30
N GLN A 162 9.47 -1.42 19.18
CA GLN A 162 8.92 -0.64 20.27
C GLN A 162 8.36 -1.55 21.36
N LYS A 163 8.43 -1.09 22.60
CA LYS A 163 7.87 -1.78 23.76
C LYS A 163 6.61 -1.04 24.20
N ASP A 164 5.48 -1.60 23.86
CA ASP A 164 4.18 -1.12 24.29
C ASP A 164 3.37 -2.31 24.81
N PRO A 165 2.95 -2.30 26.09
CA PRO A 165 2.27 -3.46 26.68
C PRO A 165 0.93 -3.83 26.02
N GLU A 166 0.24 -2.85 25.43
CA GLU A 166 -1.06 -3.05 24.79
C GLU A 166 -0.91 -3.49 23.32
N LEU A 167 0.01 -2.84 22.60
CA LEU A 167 0.15 -3.05 21.16
C LEU A 167 1.25 -4.04 20.78
N CYS A 168 2.17 -4.36 21.70
CA CYS A 168 3.29 -5.26 21.47
C CYS A 168 3.25 -6.41 22.50
N PRO A 169 2.34 -7.39 22.35
CA PRO A 169 2.25 -8.51 23.28
C PRO A 169 3.57 -9.29 23.34
N THR A 170 3.90 -9.79 24.55
CA THR A 170 5.13 -10.58 24.77
C THR A 170 5.19 -11.78 23.82
N GLY A 171 6.26 -11.93 23.08
CA GLY A 171 6.48 -13.03 22.11
C GLY A 171 5.70 -12.90 20.81
N SER A 172 5.20 -11.70 20.50
CA SER A 172 4.56 -11.37 19.22
C SER A 172 5.11 -10.07 18.66
N ASP A 173 4.89 -9.84 17.37
CA ASP A 173 5.12 -8.54 16.75
C ASP A 173 4.09 -7.53 17.26
N CYS A 174 4.39 -6.23 17.13
CA CYS A 174 3.43 -5.18 17.51
C CYS A 174 2.24 -5.14 16.53
N LEU A 175 1.06 -4.81 17.04
CA LEU A 175 -0.10 -4.47 16.23
C LEU A 175 0.12 -3.13 15.52
N ASP A 176 -0.48 -2.93 14.35
CA ASP A 176 -0.16 -1.82 13.44
C ASP A 176 -0.53 -0.43 13.98
N ASN A 177 -1.44 -0.35 14.93
CA ASN A 177 -1.75 0.90 15.65
C ASN A 177 -0.52 1.51 16.36
N ILE A 178 0.57 0.76 16.56
CA ILE A 178 1.85 1.26 17.07
C ILE A 178 2.44 2.36 16.18
N MET A 179 2.18 2.32 14.88
CA MET A 179 2.69 3.33 13.93
C MET A 179 2.09 4.71 14.16
N LEU A 180 0.87 4.78 14.71
CA LEU A 180 0.21 6.05 15.05
C LEU A 180 0.78 6.67 16.33
N LYS A 181 1.39 5.89 17.23
CA LYS A 181 2.03 6.42 18.44
C LYS A 181 3.25 7.26 18.07
N GLY A 182 3.21 8.56 18.40
CA GLY A 182 4.27 9.51 18.09
C GLY A 182 4.36 9.91 16.61
N LEU A 183 3.35 9.61 15.78
CA LEU A 183 3.32 9.98 14.37
C LEU A 183 3.37 11.51 14.19
N ASP A 184 2.59 12.26 14.97
CA ASP A 184 2.58 13.73 14.91
C ASP A 184 3.97 14.32 15.14
N GLN A 185 4.72 13.77 16.12
CA GLN A 185 6.09 14.22 16.39
C GLN A 185 7.03 13.89 15.23
N ARG A 186 6.97 12.66 14.71
CA ARG A 186 7.79 12.27 13.54
C ARG A 186 7.52 13.16 12.33
N LEU A 187 6.27 13.54 12.11
CA LEU A 187 5.92 14.49 11.05
C LEU A 187 6.43 15.89 11.37
N ALA A 188 6.36 16.34 12.62
CA ALA A 188 6.86 17.64 13.04
C ALA A 188 8.39 17.76 12.90
N ASP A 189 9.12 16.65 13.00
CA ASP A 189 10.59 16.59 12.86
C ASP A 189 11.05 16.71 11.40
N LEU A 190 10.15 16.56 10.41
CA LEU A 190 10.46 16.77 9.00
C LEU A 190 10.70 18.27 8.70
N PRO A 191 11.49 18.60 7.67
CA PRO A 191 11.77 19.99 7.31
C PRO A 191 10.50 20.83 7.12
N ALA A 192 10.38 21.92 7.87
CA ALA A 192 9.17 22.75 7.89
C ALA A 192 8.77 23.30 6.51
N GLU A 193 9.76 23.69 5.69
CA GLU A 193 9.53 24.19 4.33
C GLU A 193 8.90 23.13 3.44
N GLN A 194 9.35 21.87 3.55
CA GLN A 194 8.77 20.76 2.78
C GLN A 194 7.33 20.46 3.27
N ARG A 195 7.11 20.42 4.59
CA ARG A 195 5.77 20.21 5.16
C ARG A 195 4.76 21.28 4.75
N GLN A 196 5.19 22.52 4.63
CA GLN A 196 4.34 23.62 4.15
C GLN A 196 3.91 23.44 2.69
N ARG A 197 4.70 22.75 1.88
CA ARG A 197 4.30 22.37 0.52
C ARG A 197 3.33 21.20 0.54
N GLY A 198 3.61 20.16 1.32
CA GLY A 198 2.76 18.99 1.49
C GLY A 198 3.55 17.83 2.08
N THR A 199 2.84 16.81 2.56
CA THR A 199 3.43 15.66 3.23
C THR A 199 2.86 14.37 2.67
N VAL A 200 3.74 13.39 2.42
CA VAL A 200 3.36 12.01 2.09
C VAL A 200 4.01 11.07 3.10
N VAL A 201 3.20 10.29 3.79
CA VAL A 201 3.70 9.29 4.76
C VAL A 201 3.24 7.90 4.37
N VAL A 202 4.16 6.93 4.36
CA VAL A 202 3.86 5.51 4.22
C VAL A 202 3.78 4.90 5.61
N LEU A 203 2.70 4.15 5.86
CA LEU A 203 2.53 3.28 7.02
C LEU A 203 2.57 1.83 6.54
N HIS A 204 3.68 1.13 6.78
CA HIS A 204 3.90 -0.24 6.30
C HIS A 204 3.54 -1.24 7.38
N GLN A 205 2.43 -1.92 7.20
CA GLN A 205 1.83 -2.84 8.16
C GLN A 205 2.61 -4.15 8.33
N MET A 206 2.48 -4.75 9.51
CA MET A 206 2.64 -6.17 9.71
C MET A 206 1.40 -6.93 9.18
N GLY A 207 0.23 -6.33 9.25
CA GLY A 207 -1.01 -6.80 8.63
C GLY A 207 -1.33 -8.26 8.92
N SER A 208 -1.67 -8.99 7.86
CA SER A 208 -2.05 -10.41 7.95
C SER A 208 -0.88 -11.37 7.68
N HIS A 209 0.36 -10.96 7.97
CA HIS A 209 1.57 -11.75 7.69
C HIS A 209 1.55 -13.11 8.40
N GLY A 210 1.58 -14.19 7.60
CA GLY A 210 1.58 -15.58 8.08
C GLY A 210 2.96 -16.09 8.50
N PRO A 211 3.02 -17.34 9.03
CA PRO A 211 1.88 -18.23 9.29
C PRO A 211 1.12 -17.94 10.60
N ALA A 212 1.59 -17.06 11.46
CA ALA A 212 1.06 -16.84 12.80
C ALA A 212 -0.14 -15.86 12.79
N TYR A 213 -1.16 -16.11 11.98
CA TYR A 213 -2.32 -15.20 11.83
C TYR A 213 -3.01 -14.88 13.15
N SER A 214 -3.12 -15.86 14.07
CA SER A 214 -3.72 -15.67 15.39
C SER A 214 -3.01 -14.61 16.25
N LYS A 215 -1.77 -14.26 15.91
CA LYS A 215 -0.99 -13.21 16.57
C LYS A 215 -1.14 -11.83 15.92
N ARG A 216 -1.93 -11.72 14.84
CA ARG A 216 -2.13 -10.49 14.07
C ARG A 216 -3.39 -9.73 14.46
N SER A 217 -4.04 -10.11 15.55
CA SER A 217 -5.23 -9.45 16.09
C SER A 217 -5.23 -9.45 17.61
N ALA A 218 -5.70 -8.34 18.18
CA ALA A 218 -5.92 -8.23 19.61
C ALA A 218 -7.02 -9.21 20.06
N PRO A 219 -6.95 -9.74 21.28
CA PRO A 219 -7.94 -10.71 21.79
C PRO A 219 -9.39 -10.20 21.69
N GLU A 220 -9.62 -8.93 21.96
CA GLU A 220 -10.94 -8.29 21.94
C GLU A 220 -11.52 -8.10 20.52
N ARG A 221 -10.70 -8.21 19.48
CA ARG A 221 -11.11 -8.10 18.06
C ARG A 221 -11.33 -9.45 17.40
N LYS A 222 -11.11 -10.57 18.11
CA LYS A 222 -11.30 -11.92 17.57
C LYS A 222 -12.77 -12.28 17.49
N LYS A 223 -13.37 -12.13 16.32
CA LYS A 223 -14.78 -12.43 16.06
C LYS A 223 -15.00 -13.89 15.65
N PHE A 224 -14.02 -14.51 15.00
CA PHE A 224 -14.17 -15.82 14.36
C PHE A 224 -13.39 -16.88 15.12
N LEU A 225 -14.12 -17.82 15.76
CA LEU A 225 -13.57 -18.84 16.63
C LEU A 225 -14.20 -20.20 16.33
N PRO A 226 -13.52 -21.31 16.60
CA PRO A 226 -12.11 -21.40 17.03
C PRO A 226 -11.16 -21.01 15.92
N GLU A 227 -9.96 -20.48 16.26
CA GLU A 227 -8.93 -20.10 15.31
C GLU A 227 -7.72 -21.04 15.39
N CYS A 228 -6.96 -21.12 14.27
CA CYS A 228 -5.69 -21.86 14.23
C CYS A 228 -4.61 -21.05 14.96
N THR A 229 -4.02 -21.63 16.01
CA THR A 229 -2.93 -21.04 16.80
C THR A 229 -1.56 -21.66 16.48
N SER A 230 -1.53 -22.71 15.61
CA SER A 230 -0.31 -23.35 15.17
C SER A 230 0.31 -22.61 13.98
N ASN A 231 1.66 -22.54 13.95
CA ASN A 231 2.40 -22.10 12.77
C ASN A 231 2.44 -23.18 11.66
N ALA A 232 2.12 -24.42 11.98
CA ALA A 232 1.96 -25.51 11.04
C ALA A 232 0.49 -25.55 10.56
N LEU A 233 0.12 -24.62 9.68
CA LEU A 233 -1.27 -24.39 9.24
C LEU A 233 -1.99 -25.66 8.76
N GLN A 234 -1.25 -26.60 8.18
CA GLN A 234 -1.78 -27.90 7.71
C GLN A 234 -2.22 -28.84 8.84
N GLU A 235 -1.91 -28.53 10.10
CA GLU A 235 -2.34 -29.29 11.29
C GLU A 235 -3.68 -28.78 11.83
N CYS A 236 -4.12 -27.62 11.40
CA CYS A 236 -5.42 -27.06 11.75
C CYS A 236 -6.48 -27.42 10.71
N ASP A 237 -7.74 -27.45 11.12
CA ASP A 237 -8.84 -27.44 10.17
C ASP A 237 -8.78 -26.17 9.33
N ARG A 238 -9.09 -26.27 8.04
CA ARG A 238 -9.05 -25.12 7.12
C ARG A 238 -9.88 -23.95 7.61
N GLN A 239 -11.07 -24.22 8.20
CA GLN A 239 -11.92 -23.18 8.74
C GLN A 239 -11.25 -22.43 9.90
N GLN A 240 -10.47 -23.10 10.72
CA GLN A 240 -9.70 -22.44 11.80
C GLN A 240 -8.59 -21.54 11.24
N VAL A 241 -7.95 -21.93 10.13
CA VAL A 241 -6.97 -21.08 9.42
C VAL A 241 -7.65 -19.83 8.87
N VAL A 242 -8.81 -19.99 8.22
CA VAL A 242 -9.60 -18.87 7.71
C VAL A 242 -10.06 -17.97 8.85
N ASN A 243 -10.50 -18.53 9.99
CA ASN A 243 -10.91 -17.75 11.16
C ASN A 243 -9.76 -16.89 11.69
N ALA A 244 -8.56 -17.45 11.84
CA ALA A 244 -7.40 -16.69 12.29
C ALA A 244 -7.01 -15.57 11.31
N TYR A 245 -7.07 -15.86 10.01
CA TYR A 245 -6.82 -14.87 8.97
C TYR A 245 -7.88 -13.75 8.95
N ASP A 246 -9.16 -14.11 9.03
CA ASP A 246 -10.26 -13.12 9.04
C ASP A 246 -10.20 -12.22 10.29
N ASN A 247 -9.78 -12.75 11.44
CA ASN A 247 -9.51 -11.94 12.63
C ASN A 247 -8.39 -10.92 12.39
N SER A 248 -7.37 -11.25 11.60
CA SER A 248 -6.32 -10.29 11.22
C SER A 248 -6.83 -9.20 10.27
N ILE A 249 -7.85 -9.49 9.45
CA ILE A 249 -8.52 -8.47 8.63
C ILE A 249 -9.38 -7.54 9.51
N VAL A 250 -10.03 -8.08 10.55
CA VAL A 250 -10.75 -7.23 11.56
C VAL A 250 -9.77 -6.27 12.26
N GLU A 251 -8.54 -6.70 12.55
CA GLU A 251 -7.50 -5.83 13.10
C GLU A 251 -7.07 -4.76 12.08
N THR A 252 -6.96 -5.12 10.81
CA THR A 252 -6.66 -4.16 9.73
C THR A 252 -7.78 -3.13 9.58
N ASP A 253 -9.06 -3.54 9.73
CA ASP A 253 -10.22 -2.63 9.74
C ASP A 253 -10.11 -1.58 10.84
N ASP A 254 -9.79 -1.99 12.06
CA ASP A 254 -9.57 -1.11 13.21
C ASP A 254 -8.39 -0.15 12.99
N PHE A 255 -7.29 -0.65 12.45
CA PHE A 255 -6.14 0.18 12.14
C PHE A 255 -6.47 1.26 11.09
N LEU A 256 -7.12 0.88 9.99
CA LEU A 256 -7.50 1.81 8.93
C LEU A 256 -8.52 2.84 9.42
N ASP A 257 -9.48 2.43 10.27
CA ASP A 257 -10.40 3.36 10.91
C ASP A 257 -9.67 4.34 11.83
N SER A 258 -8.68 3.87 12.59
CA SER A 258 -7.82 4.71 13.42
C SER A 258 -7.01 5.72 12.60
N VAL A 259 -6.48 5.32 11.45
CA VAL A 259 -5.80 6.23 10.50
C VAL A 259 -6.76 7.29 9.98
N LEU A 260 -7.97 6.91 9.57
CA LEU A 260 -8.99 7.84 9.07
C LEU A 260 -9.44 8.82 10.15
N ASN A 261 -9.59 8.35 11.39
CA ASN A 261 -9.92 9.22 12.53
C ASN A 261 -8.79 10.20 12.85
N TRP A 262 -7.53 9.76 12.77
CA TRP A 262 -6.37 10.63 12.91
C TRP A 262 -6.33 11.69 11.78
N LEU A 263 -6.55 11.29 10.52
CA LEU A 263 -6.62 12.19 9.36
C LEU A 263 -7.77 13.22 9.50
N GLY A 264 -8.91 12.80 10.05
CA GLY A 264 -10.02 13.71 10.34
C GLY A 264 -9.60 14.87 11.26
N LYS A 265 -8.76 14.58 12.27
CA LYS A 265 -8.22 15.61 13.18
C LYS A 265 -7.25 16.57 12.46
N GLN A 266 -6.56 16.10 11.41
CA GLN A 266 -5.64 16.93 10.62
C GLN A 266 -6.35 17.90 9.66
N SER A 267 -7.66 17.74 9.43
CA SER A 267 -8.44 18.54 8.44
C SER A 267 -8.45 20.05 8.73
N ASN A 268 -8.17 20.46 9.98
CA ASN A 268 -8.07 21.85 10.33
C ASN A 268 -6.79 22.53 9.78
N GLN A 269 -5.73 21.78 9.55
CA GLN A 269 -4.42 22.32 9.15
C GLN A 269 -3.89 21.71 7.84
N ALA A 270 -4.53 20.68 7.30
CA ALA A 270 -4.12 20.01 6.06
C ALA A 270 -5.33 19.65 5.19
N GLN A 271 -5.05 19.16 3.99
CA GLN A 271 -6.02 18.55 3.08
C GLN A 271 -5.72 17.05 3.02
N PRO A 272 -6.31 16.25 3.95
CA PRO A 272 -5.92 14.87 4.11
C PRO A 272 -6.54 13.93 3.08
N ALA A 273 -5.79 12.85 2.78
CA ALA A 273 -6.24 11.72 1.99
C ALA A 273 -5.55 10.43 2.47
N MET A 274 -6.15 9.28 2.17
CA MET A 274 -5.58 7.96 2.41
C MET A 274 -5.72 7.09 1.17
N ILE A 275 -4.69 6.32 0.87
CA ILE A 275 -4.73 5.18 -0.06
C ILE A 275 -4.20 3.98 0.70
N TYR A 276 -5.01 2.93 0.82
CA TYR A 276 -4.62 1.62 1.31
C TYR A 276 -4.54 0.65 0.14
N VAL A 277 -3.41 -0.05 0.03
CA VAL A 277 -3.22 -1.12 -0.96
C VAL A 277 -2.40 -2.22 -0.29
N ALA A 278 -2.86 -3.47 -0.35
CA ALA A 278 -2.03 -4.59 0.11
C ALA A 278 -0.99 -4.95 -0.95
N ASP A 279 0.17 -5.37 -0.49
CA ASP A 279 1.30 -5.72 -1.35
C ASP A 279 1.09 -7.03 -2.13
N HIS A 280 0.46 -8.03 -1.52
CA HIS A 280 0.01 -9.29 -2.13
C HIS A 280 -1.11 -9.93 -1.31
N GLY A 281 -1.69 -11.00 -1.83
CA GLY A 281 -2.66 -11.82 -1.12
C GLY A 281 -2.03 -13.07 -0.50
N GLU A 282 -2.86 -14.07 -0.19
CA GLU A 282 -2.48 -15.25 0.61
C GLU A 282 -3.26 -16.49 0.18
N SER A 283 -2.67 -17.67 0.28
CA SER A 283 -3.36 -18.95 0.18
C SER A 283 -3.64 -19.51 1.58
N LEU A 284 -4.89 -19.89 1.85
CA LEU A 284 -5.37 -20.37 3.14
C LEU A 284 -5.78 -21.84 3.11
N GLY A 285 -5.04 -22.65 2.33
CA GLY A 285 -5.29 -24.11 2.21
C GLY A 285 -6.10 -24.48 0.98
N GLU A 286 -6.38 -23.58 0.05
CA GLU A 286 -6.96 -23.93 -1.24
C GLU A 286 -6.02 -24.86 -1.98
N ASN A 287 -6.53 -26.03 -2.42
CA ASN A 287 -5.73 -27.07 -3.06
C ASN A 287 -4.48 -27.49 -2.25
N ASN A 288 -4.55 -27.46 -0.90
CA ASN A 288 -3.42 -27.67 0.01
C ASN A 288 -2.26 -26.68 -0.17
N ILE A 289 -2.51 -25.52 -0.75
CA ILE A 289 -1.54 -24.42 -0.86
C ILE A 289 -1.77 -23.47 0.31
N TYR A 290 -0.71 -23.16 1.05
CA TYR A 290 -0.70 -22.21 2.15
C TYR A 290 0.34 -21.14 1.89
N LEU A 291 0.14 -19.96 2.51
CA LEU A 291 1.04 -18.83 2.41
C LEU A 291 1.11 -18.25 0.97
N HIS A 292 2.20 -17.59 0.65
CA HIS A 292 2.40 -16.82 -0.58
C HIS A 292 3.78 -17.11 -1.21
N GLY A 293 4.15 -16.37 -2.26
CA GLY A 293 5.50 -16.43 -2.85
C GLY A 293 5.65 -17.46 -3.96
N LEU A 294 4.55 -18.00 -4.49
CA LEU A 294 4.63 -18.78 -5.73
C LEU A 294 5.02 -17.88 -6.91
N PRO A 295 5.73 -18.41 -7.92
CA PRO A 295 5.97 -17.66 -9.16
C PRO A 295 4.67 -17.10 -9.72
N TYR A 296 4.65 -15.83 -10.10
CA TYR A 296 3.43 -15.11 -10.46
C TYR A 296 2.56 -15.81 -11.51
N SER A 297 3.21 -16.45 -12.51
CA SER A 297 2.53 -17.16 -13.60
C SER A 297 1.73 -18.38 -13.17
N ILE A 298 2.09 -19.00 -12.04
CA ILE A 298 1.41 -20.22 -11.52
C ILE A 298 0.73 -19.98 -10.17
N ALA A 299 0.93 -18.80 -9.58
CA ALA A 299 0.29 -18.45 -8.32
C ALA A 299 -1.24 -18.36 -8.50
N PRO A 300 -2.01 -18.91 -7.55
CA PRO A 300 -3.46 -18.73 -7.55
C PRO A 300 -3.82 -17.24 -7.39
N ASP A 301 -4.98 -16.86 -7.88
CA ASP A 301 -5.42 -15.46 -7.86
C ASP A 301 -5.52 -14.88 -6.44
N VAL A 302 -5.81 -15.71 -5.45
CA VAL A 302 -5.85 -15.31 -4.03
C VAL A 302 -4.51 -14.76 -3.51
N GLN A 303 -3.38 -15.06 -4.15
CA GLN A 303 -2.07 -14.48 -3.84
C GLN A 303 -1.79 -13.15 -4.58
N LYS A 304 -2.66 -12.75 -5.52
CA LYS A 304 -2.46 -11.60 -6.43
C LYS A 304 -3.57 -10.57 -6.36
N HIS A 305 -4.80 -11.00 -6.02
CA HIS A 305 -5.98 -10.14 -5.93
C HIS A 305 -6.01 -9.47 -4.56
N VAL A 306 -5.79 -8.15 -4.54
CA VAL A 306 -5.56 -7.34 -3.33
C VAL A 306 -6.62 -6.25 -3.17
N PRO A 307 -6.92 -5.81 -1.94
CA PRO A 307 -7.77 -4.65 -1.70
C PRO A 307 -7.03 -3.36 -2.09
N TRP A 308 -7.79 -2.41 -2.62
CA TRP A 308 -7.35 -1.04 -2.85
C TRP A 308 -8.47 -0.11 -2.38
N ILE A 309 -8.22 0.61 -1.30
CA ILE A 309 -9.20 1.50 -0.66
C ILE A 309 -8.66 2.92 -0.66
N THR A 310 -9.49 3.88 -1.07
CA THR A 310 -9.13 5.30 -1.14
C THR A 310 -10.13 6.14 -0.36
N TRP A 311 -9.63 7.12 0.38
CA TRP A 311 -10.41 8.16 1.01
C TRP A 311 -9.81 9.53 0.69
N LEU A 312 -10.68 10.46 0.28
CA LEU A 312 -10.32 11.85 0.01
C LEU A 312 -11.19 12.75 0.85
N SER A 313 -10.59 13.58 1.70
CA SER A 313 -11.34 14.63 2.39
C SER A 313 -12.02 15.59 1.39
N PRO A 314 -13.10 16.30 1.76
CA PRO A 314 -13.71 17.32 0.89
C PRO A 314 -12.71 18.37 0.40
N ALA A 315 -11.74 18.74 1.24
CA ALA A 315 -10.69 19.69 0.88
C ALA A 315 -9.74 19.10 -0.18
N MET A 316 -9.38 17.82 -0.06
CA MET A 316 -8.56 17.13 -1.07
C MET A 316 -9.31 16.95 -2.39
N GLN A 317 -10.60 16.59 -2.33
CA GLN A 317 -11.46 16.53 -3.52
C GLN A 317 -11.53 17.86 -4.25
N SER A 318 -11.72 18.95 -3.50
CA SER A 318 -11.74 20.31 -4.04
C SER A 318 -10.41 20.70 -4.68
N ARG A 319 -9.28 20.37 -4.01
CA ARG A 319 -7.92 20.60 -4.49
C ARG A 319 -7.64 19.93 -5.82
N THR A 320 -7.98 18.66 -5.90
CA THR A 320 -7.66 17.81 -7.05
C THR A 320 -8.69 17.87 -8.18
N GLY A 321 -9.85 18.46 -7.91
CA GLY A 321 -10.99 18.40 -8.81
C GLY A 321 -11.63 17.03 -8.93
N THR A 322 -11.28 16.09 -8.03
CA THR A 322 -11.70 14.68 -8.09
C THR A 322 -12.91 14.45 -7.19
N ALA A 323 -13.98 13.90 -7.75
CA ALA A 323 -15.22 13.63 -7.02
C ALA A 323 -15.34 12.16 -6.63
N THR A 324 -15.62 11.87 -5.35
CA THR A 324 -15.85 10.51 -4.83
C THR A 324 -16.86 9.71 -5.65
N PRO A 325 -18.06 10.23 -6.01
CA PRO A 325 -19.02 9.45 -6.79
C PRO A 325 -18.52 9.03 -8.18
N CYS A 326 -17.68 9.87 -8.82
CA CYS A 326 -17.05 9.51 -10.08
C CYS A 326 -16.07 8.34 -9.88
N LEU A 327 -15.20 8.42 -8.87
CA LEU A 327 -14.24 7.37 -8.57
C LEU A 327 -14.92 6.06 -8.20
N GLN A 328 -15.98 6.10 -7.40
CA GLN A 328 -16.75 4.89 -7.04
C GLN A 328 -17.28 4.20 -8.29
N LYS A 329 -17.83 4.95 -9.24
CA LYS A 329 -18.35 4.42 -10.50
C LYS A 329 -17.24 3.83 -11.38
N GLU A 330 -16.16 4.58 -11.59
CA GLU A 330 -15.05 4.15 -12.47
C GLU A 330 -14.33 2.93 -11.90
N LEU A 331 -13.97 2.93 -10.61
CA LEU A 331 -13.21 1.87 -9.98
C LEU A 331 -14.03 0.60 -9.68
N ALA A 332 -15.37 0.69 -9.65
CA ALA A 332 -16.24 -0.48 -9.53
C ALA A 332 -16.14 -1.43 -10.76
N GLN A 333 -15.76 -0.91 -11.92
CA GLN A 333 -15.73 -1.66 -13.17
C GLN A 333 -14.31 -1.87 -13.72
N GLN A 334 -13.37 -1.03 -13.32
CA GLN A 334 -12.02 -1.02 -13.86
C GLN A 334 -11.15 -2.07 -13.19
N ARG A 335 -10.40 -2.83 -13.99
CA ARG A 335 -9.26 -3.59 -13.48
C ARG A 335 -8.09 -2.63 -13.27
N ILE A 336 -7.59 -2.55 -12.05
CA ILE A 336 -6.39 -1.79 -11.70
C ILE A 336 -5.31 -2.73 -11.19
N THR A 337 -4.07 -2.29 -11.24
CA THR A 337 -2.91 -3.06 -10.80
C THR A 337 -1.95 -2.17 -10.02
N HIS A 338 -0.95 -2.75 -9.40
CA HIS A 338 0.14 -1.98 -8.79
C HIS A 338 0.87 -1.06 -9.78
N ASP A 339 0.78 -1.30 -11.10
CA ASP A 339 1.33 -0.41 -12.12
C ASP A 339 0.67 0.98 -12.09
N ASN A 340 -0.57 1.05 -11.60
CA ASN A 340 -1.27 2.32 -11.42
C ASN A 340 -0.78 3.12 -10.19
N TYR A 341 -0.13 2.47 -9.21
CA TYR A 341 0.13 3.06 -7.89
C TYR A 341 1.05 4.29 -7.97
N PHE A 342 2.21 4.15 -8.59
CA PHE A 342 3.19 5.22 -8.76
C PHE A 342 2.55 6.47 -9.40
N HIS A 343 1.85 6.28 -10.51
CA HIS A 343 1.26 7.35 -11.30
C HIS A 343 0.05 7.99 -10.60
N SER A 344 -0.75 7.20 -9.91
CA SER A 344 -1.91 7.69 -9.14
C SER A 344 -1.50 8.58 -7.97
N VAL A 345 -0.43 8.22 -7.26
CA VAL A 345 0.10 9.05 -6.17
C VAL A 345 0.68 10.35 -6.70
N LEU A 346 1.47 10.33 -7.78
CA LEU A 346 1.98 11.55 -8.40
C LEU A 346 0.86 12.46 -8.87
N GLY A 347 -0.13 11.88 -9.53
CA GLY A 347 -1.27 12.65 -10.01
C GLY A 347 -2.12 13.22 -8.87
N LEU A 348 -2.40 12.46 -7.81
CA LEU A 348 -3.15 12.96 -6.64
C LEU A 348 -2.41 14.10 -5.94
N MET A 349 -1.08 14.03 -5.87
CA MET A 349 -0.22 15.06 -5.31
C MET A 349 0.17 16.14 -6.32
N ASP A 350 -0.42 16.15 -7.53
CA ASP A 350 -0.13 17.11 -8.61
C ASP A 350 1.38 17.36 -8.82
N VAL A 351 2.15 16.26 -8.87
CA VAL A 351 3.58 16.29 -9.19
C VAL A 351 3.78 16.07 -10.69
N LYS A 352 4.46 17.00 -11.33
CA LYS A 352 4.78 16.97 -12.76
C LYS A 352 6.21 16.48 -12.97
N THR A 353 6.37 15.45 -13.77
CA THR A 353 7.67 14.86 -14.14
C THR A 353 7.52 14.05 -15.42
N GLY A 354 8.60 13.89 -16.17
CA GLY A 354 8.63 13.01 -17.33
C GLY A 354 8.41 11.52 -17.03
N ALA A 355 8.52 11.12 -15.75
CA ALA A 355 8.21 9.76 -15.31
C ALA A 355 6.71 9.48 -15.12
N TYR A 356 5.85 10.52 -15.09
CA TYR A 356 4.41 10.37 -14.90
C TYR A 356 3.70 9.99 -16.19
N GLN A 357 2.82 8.99 -16.11
CA GLN A 357 1.95 8.52 -17.20
C GLN A 357 0.48 8.69 -16.78
N PRO A 358 -0.24 9.66 -17.36
CA PRO A 358 -1.61 10.00 -16.95
C PRO A 358 -2.63 8.86 -17.22
N GLU A 359 -2.36 7.98 -18.17
CA GLU A 359 -3.17 6.80 -18.49
C GLU A 359 -3.14 5.73 -17.40
N LEU A 360 -2.10 5.73 -16.55
CA LEU A 360 -1.97 4.84 -15.40
C LEU A 360 -2.46 5.46 -14.10
N ASP A 361 -2.85 6.72 -14.10
CA ASP A 361 -3.39 7.41 -12.94
C ASP A 361 -4.90 7.17 -12.82
N ILE A 362 -5.32 6.40 -11.80
CA ILE A 362 -6.74 6.05 -11.58
C ILE A 362 -7.64 7.26 -11.30
N PHE A 363 -7.08 8.39 -10.88
CA PHE A 363 -7.82 9.60 -10.61
C PHE A 363 -8.04 10.46 -11.85
N SER A 364 -7.29 10.24 -12.92
CA SER A 364 -7.24 11.11 -14.10
C SER A 364 -8.61 11.29 -14.78
N ALA A 365 -9.38 10.21 -14.91
CA ALA A 365 -10.71 10.22 -15.53
C ALA A 365 -11.75 11.04 -14.74
N CYS A 366 -11.55 11.17 -13.41
CA CYS A 366 -12.48 11.87 -12.51
C CYS A 366 -12.03 13.27 -12.14
N ARG A 367 -10.90 13.75 -12.66
CA ARG A 367 -10.49 15.14 -12.48
C ARG A 367 -11.27 16.03 -13.43
N LYS A 368 -12.02 16.95 -12.87
CA LYS A 368 -12.56 18.05 -13.67
C LYS A 368 -11.38 18.83 -14.22
N THR A 369 -11.27 18.93 -15.52
CA THR A 369 -10.35 19.87 -16.17
C THR A 369 -10.63 21.24 -15.57
N VAL A 370 -9.66 21.82 -14.85
CA VAL A 370 -9.68 23.22 -14.42
C VAL A 370 -9.37 24.06 -15.68
N ALA A 371 -10.19 23.85 -16.72
CA ALA A 371 -10.15 24.62 -17.94
C ALA A 371 -11.24 25.67 -17.85
N ALA A 372 -10.83 26.94 -17.98
CA ALA A 372 -11.64 28.11 -18.21
C ALA A 372 -12.26 28.82 -16.99
N LYS A 373 -11.42 29.27 -16.04
CA LYS A 373 -11.74 30.47 -15.28
C LYS A 373 -10.79 31.65 -15.59
N GLN A 374 -10.12 31.60 -16.74
CA GLN A 374 -9.30 32.76 -17.22
C GLN A 374 -9.54 32.99 -18.71
N ALA A 375 -10.69 33.50 -19.06
CA ALA A 375 -10.90 34.34 -20.27
C ALA A 375 -12.32 34.88 -20.28
N ALA A 376 -12.65 35.76 -19.38
CA ALA A 376 -13.65 36.80 -19.68
C ALA A 376 -12.89 37.95 -20.34
N PRO A 377 -13.12 38.27 -21.61
CA PRO A 377 -12.52 39.48 -22.20
C PRO A 377 -13.07 40.70 -21.48
N ALA A 378 -12.18 41.62 -21.12
CA ALA A 378 -12.54 42.93 -20.57
C ALA A 378 -13.50 43.62 -21.52
N PRO A 379 -14.56 44.32 -21.03
CA PRO A 379 -15.44 45.06 -21.89
C PRO A 379 -14.66 46.19 -22.53
N ALA A 380 -14.75 46.26 -23.88
CA ALA A 380 -14.23 47.40 -24.64
C ALA A 380 -14.87 48.68 -24.15
N LYS A 381 -14.04 49.62 -23.72
CA LYS A 381 -14.48 51.00 -23.44
C LYS A 381 -14.80 51.66 -24.77
N SER A 382 -16.06 52.00 -24.97
CA SER A 382 -16.53 52.96 -25.95
C SER A 382 -16.21 54.40 -25.53
#